data_3bb96e7a04de4965c5c9d7d6f4440c39
#
_entry.id   3bb96e7a04de4965c5c9d7d6f4440c39
#
_cell.length_a   1.000
_cell.length_b   1.000
_cell.length_c   1.000
_cell.angle_alpha   90.00
_cell.angle_beta   90.00
_cell.angle_gamma   90.00
#
_symmetry.space_group_name_H-M   'P 1'
#
loop_
_entity.id
_entity.type
_entity.pdbx_description
1 polymer ?
#
loop_
_entity_poly.entity_id
_entity_poly.type
_entity_poly.pdbx_seq_one_letter_code
_entity_poly.pdbx_strand_id
1 'polypeptide(L)'
;MVSRRVYRPRDLFSLMQSTLATENFFISACEIDIIDNFPEIRVQAEVSARENRVRRFGGEPEVLISEIYDEILKKHPQLSPATVEKIIDLEIQMEKIVLYKNSRGSCLFEKAISDGCKVILISDMYLPSAILKELLTSCGYDISNIPVYSSGEERHSKNSGKLFSIVKKNENVDIASWMHVGDNVHADILNAKKLGINTLHADWSEYNHGVSNHWKAKDIIGESICKALLLKQVSAFHQNDPLNEIGFKVFGPLLLGYVSWLANQLKIHKIDKALFLARDAHLIYKIYNEYFSEEHVKCEYLYISRASAYMVGMTDWPMHRIWHLFGGKNKKSIKK
;
A
#
# COMPACT_ATOMS: atom_id res chain seq x y z
N MET A 1 -5.54 7.97 10.31
CA MET A 1 -4.29 7.70 11.05
C MET A 1 -3.31 6.89 10.22
N VAL A 2 -3.71 5.83 9.56
CA VAL A 2 -2.85 4.96 8.76
C VAL A 2 -3.22 5.00 7.29
N SER A 3 -2.21 4.74 6.44
CA SER A 3 -2.33 4.53 5.01
C SER A 3 -1.88 3.12 4.67
N ARG A 4 -2.17 2.65 3.46
CA ARG A 4 -1.83 1.29 3.00
C ARG A 4 -0.83 1.33 1.86
N ARG A 5 0.04 0.33 1.80
CA ARG A 5 0.95 0.07 0.67
C ARG A 5 0.26 -0.67 -0.48
N VAL A 6 -0.99 -1.04 -0.30
CA VAL A 6 -1.88 -1.63 -1.31
C VAL A 6 -3.06 -0.70 -1.57
N TYR A 7 -3.57 -0.69 -2.81
CA TYR A 7 -4.59 0.27 -3.22
C TYR A 7 -5.94 0.02 -2.55
N ARG A 8 -6.38 -1.23 -2.51
CA ARG A 8 -7.64 -1.61 -1.86
C ARG A 8 -7.36 -2.49 -0.65
N PRO A 9 -8.12 -2.36 0.45
CA PRO A 9 -7.95 -3.26 1.60
C PRO A 9 -7.95 -4.74 1.22
N ARG A 10 -8.85 -5.17 0.32
CA ARG A 10 -8.95 -6.56 -0.14
C ARG A 10 -7.77 -7.05 -0.98
N ASP A 11 -6.95 -6.15 -1.52
CA ASP A 11 -5.75 -6.55 -2.29
C ASP A 11 -4.70 -7.19 -1.37
N LEU A 12 -4.85 -7.04 -0.04
CA LEU A 12 -4.13 -7.78 0.98
C LEU A 12 -4.25 -9.29 0.78
N PHE A 13 -5.43 -9.78 0.42
CA PHE A 13 -5.69 -11.21 0.26
C PHE A 13 -4.93 -11.81 -0.93
N SER A 14 -4.63 -11.00 -1.96
CA SER A 14 -3.74 -11.43 -3.05
C SER A 14 -2.28 -11.53 -2.61
N LEU A 15 -1.82 -10.66 -1.69
CA LEU A 15 -0.50 -10.81 -1.07
C LEU A 15 -0.44 -12.08 -0.20
N MET A 16 -1.47 -12.32 0.60
CA MET A 16 -1.58 -13.56 1.39
C MET A 16 -1.54 -14.80 0.50
N GLN A 17 -2.29 -14.82 -0.60
CA GLN A 17 -2.28 -15.90 -1.57
C GLN A 17 -0.86 -16.21 -2.05
N SER A 18 -0.10 -15.20 -2.43
CA SER A 18 1.28 -15.36 -2.88
C SER A 18 2.19 -15.96 -1.80
N THR A 19 2.00 -15.55 -0.53
CA THR A 19 2.75 -16.08 0.61
C THR A 19 2.34 -17.51 0.93
N LEU A 20 1.04 -17.81 0.93
CA LEU A 20 0.52 -19.16 1.14
C LEU A 20 1.05 -20.15 0.10
N ALA A 21 1.23 -19.70 -1.14
CA ALA A 21 1.79 -20.52 -2.21
C ALA A 21 3.31 -20.81 -2.04
N THR A 22 4.05 -19.93 -1.37
CA THR A 22 5.51 -20.04 -1.26
C THR A 22 5.98 -20.73 0.02
N GLU A 23 5.24 -20.64 1.12
CA GLU A 23 5.69 -21.07 2.45
C GLU A 23 5.28 -22.50 2.83
N ASN A 24 4.88 -23.35 1.91
CA ASN A 24 4.42 -24.73 2.20
C ASN A 24 3.41 -24.80 3.36
N PHE A 25 2.53 -23.83 3.49
CA PHE A 25 1.48 -23.81 4.50
C PHE A 25 0.55 -25.01 4.39
N PHE A 26 0.42 -25.57 3.19
CA PHE A 26 -0.48 -26.64 2.83
C PHE A 26 0.28 -27.85 2.30
N ILE A 27 -0.07 -29.03 2.78
CA ILE A 27 0.63 -30.28 2.50
C ILE A 27 -0.12 -31.14 1.49
N SER A 28 -1.41 -30.87 1.25
CA SER A 28 -2.26 -31.71 0.41
C SER A 28 -2.76 -31.01 -0.87
N ALA A 29 -2.97 -31.81 -1.93
CA ALA A 29 -3.51 -31.32 -3.19
C ALA A 29 -4.89 -30.65 -3.06
N CYS A 30 -5.72 -31.07 -2.08
CA CYS A 30 -7.04 -30.47 -1.81
C CYS A 30 -6.95 -29.09 -1.17
N GLU A 31 -5.80 -28.73 -0.62
CA GLU A 31 -5.55 -27.41 -0.04
C GLU A 31 -5.02 -26.42 -1.10
N ILE A 32 -4.44 -26.92 -2.19
CA ILE A 32 -3.94 -26.08 -3.30
C ILE A 32 -5.07 -25.30 -3.95
N ASP A 33 -6.24 -25.91 -4.15
CA ASP A 33 -7.42 -25.21 -4.72
C ASP A 33 -7.86 -24.02 -3.85
N ILE A 34 -7.63 -24.09 -2.55
CA ILE A 34 -7.94 -23.00 -1.61
C ILE A 34 -6.95 -21.85 -1.81
N ILE A 35 -5.67 -22.15 -2.05
CA ILE A 35 -4.66 -21.12 -2.31
C ILE A 35 -5.01 -20.36 -3.59
N ASP A 36 -5.30 -21.09 -4.67
CA ASP A 36 -5.54 -20.49 -5.99
C ASP A 36 -6.73 -19.53 -6.00
N ASN A 37 -7.70 -19.74 -5.08
CA ASN A 37 -8.92 -18.94 -4.97
C ASN A 37 -9.03 -18.19 -3.62
N PHE A 38 -7.93 -18.08 -2.88
CA PHE A 38 -7.97 -17.54 -1.51
C PHE A 38 -8.59 -16.13 -1.38
N PRO A 39 -8.29 -15.16 -2.25
CA PRO A 39 -8.88 -13.84 -2.15
C PRO A 39 -10.41 -13.85 -2.24
N GLU A 40 -10.97 -14.64 -3.16
CA GLU A 40 -12.40 -14.81 -3.34
C GLU A 40 -13.04 -15.55 -2.17
N ILE A 41 -12.40 -16.61 -1.71
CA ILE A 41 -12.86 -17.41 -0.55
C ILE A 41 -12.95 -16.52 0.69
N ARG A 42 -11.90 -15.71 0.95
CA ARG A 42 -11.85 -14.84 2.11
C ARG A 42 -12.93 -13.75 2.07
N VAL A 43 -13.15 -13.13 0.90
CA VAL A 43 -14.21 -12.12 0.71
C VAL A 43 -15.59 -12.75 0.89
N GLN A 44 -15.84 -13.91 0.29
CA GLN A 44 -17.12 -14.61 0.41
C GLN A 44 -17.39 -15.11 1.84
N ALA A 45 -16.36 -15.49 2.56
CA ALA A 45 -16.48 -15.87 3.97
C ALA A 45 -16.96 -14.68 4.83
N GLU A 46 -16.41 -13.50 4.61
CA GLU A 46 -16.86 -12.30 5.31
C GLU A 46 -18.33 -11.98 5.02
N VAL A 47 -18.74 -12.02 3.75
CA VAL A 47 -20.16 -11.84 3.37
C VAL A 47 -21.03 -12.86 4.10
N SER A 48 -20.67 -14.15 4.06
CA SER A 48 -21.41 -15.23 4.72
C SER A 48 -21.49 -15.05 6.23
N ALA A 49 -20.40 -14.63 6.88
CA ALA A 49 -20.36 -14.38 8.32
C ALA A 49 -21.33 -13.25 8.70
N ARG A 50 -21.30 -12.14 7.95
CA ARG A 50 -22.19 -10.98 8.15
C ARG A 50 -23.67 -11.35 7.98
N GLU A 51 -24.01 -12.09 6.92
CA GLU A 51 -25.37 -12.57 6.67
C GLU A 51 -25.86 -13.56 7.76
N ASN A 52 -25.00 -14.51 8.14
CA ASN A 52 -25.32 -15.51 9.17
C ASN A 52 -25.53 -14.84 10.53
N ARG A 53 -24.74 -13.81 10.84
CA ARG A 53 -24.93 -13.06 12.07
C ARG A 53 -26.30 -12.39 12.11
N VAL A 54 -26.66 -11.64 11.06
CA VAL A 54 -27.97 -10.98 10.98
C VAL A 54 -29.10 -11.99 11.07
N ARG A 55 -28.98 -13.14 10.38
CA ARG A 55 -29.99 -14.20 10.42
C ARG A 55 -30.17 -14.82 11.80
N ARG A 56 -29.07 -15.00 12.56
CA ARG A 56 -29.11 -15.68 13.87
C ARG A 56 -29.53 -14.77 15.02
N PHE A 57 -29.03 -13.54 14.99
CA PHE A 57 -29.13 -12.64 16.14
C PHE A 57 -29.91 -11.36 15.84
N GLY A 58 -30.20 -11.09 14.57
CA GLY A 58 -30.69 -9.77 14.15
C GLY A 58 -29.64 -8.68 14.31
N GLY A 59 -30.04 -7.43 14.16
CA GLY A 59 -29.16 -6.28 14.37
C GLY A 59 -28.21 -6.01 13.22
N GLU A 60 -27.02 -5.51 13.56
CA GLU A 60 -26.03 -5.08 12.57
C GLU A 60 -25.12 -6.23 12.12
N PRO A 61 -24.62 -6.18 10.86
CA PRO A 61 -23.79 -7.24 10.30
C PRO A 61 -22.32 -7.14 10.73
N GLU A 62 -22.07 -6.77 11.98
CA GLU A 62 -20.70 -6.60 12.49
C GLU A 62 -20.17 -7.91 13.05
N VAL A 63 -19.04 -8.37 12.51
CA VAL A 63 -18.41 -9.66 12.81
C VAL A 63 -16.95 -9.48 13.23
N LEU A 64 -16.40 -10.48 13.89
CA LEU A 64 -14.97 -10.58 14.19
C LEU A 64 -14.25 -11.44 13.15
N ILE A 65 -12.95 -11.28 13.05
CA ILE A 65 -12.09 -12.05 12.15
C ILE A 65 -12.26 -13.55 12.37
N SER A 66 -12.38 -14.01 13.61
CA SER A 66 -12.61 -15.41 13.93
C SER A 66 -13.89 -15.97 13.30
N GLU A 67 -14.99 -15.21 13.36
CA GLU A 67 -16.27 -15.61 12.76
C GLU A 67 -16.18 -15.72 11.23
N ILE A 68 -15.36 -14.88 10.59
CA ILE A 68 -15.10 -14.93 9.15
C ILE A 68 -14.36 -16.23 8.80
N TYR A 69 -13.33 -16.56 9.56
CA TYR A 69 -12.55 -17.77 9.34
C TYR A 69 -13.28 -19.04 9.74
N ASP A 70 -14.23 -18.97 10.68
CA ASP A 70 -15.16 -20.07 10.96
C ASP A 70 -16.01 -20.42 9.74
N GLU A 71 -16.42 -19.43 8.93
CA GLU A 71 -17.12 -19.69 7.66
C GLU A 71 -16.22 -20.34 6.61
N ILE A 72 -14.93 -20.03 6.58
CA ILE A 72 -13.95 -20.74 5.73
C ILE A 72 -13.85 -22.20 6.18
N LEU A 73 -13.69 -22.45 7.48
CA LEU A 73 -13.56 -23.80 8.02
C LEU A 73 -14.81 -24.65 7.74
N LYS A 74 -16.02 -24.07 7.83
CA LYS A 74 -17.27 -24.76 7.51
C LYS A 74 -17.37 -25.16 6.05
N LYS A 75 -16.91 -24.31 5.14
CA LYS A 75 -16.95 -24.58 3.69
C LYS A 75 -15.81 -25.46 3.21
N HIS A 76 -14.71 -25.47 3.95
CA HIS A 76 -13.49 -26.21 3.63
C HIS A 76 -13.07 -27.11 4.82
N PRO A 77 -13.83 -28.17 5.13
CA PRO A 77 -13.61 -29.02 6.30
C PRO A 77 -12.31 -29.83 6.24
N GLN A 78 -11.62 -29.83 5.10
CA GLN A 78 -10.28 -30.37 4.95
C GLN A 78 -9.20 -29.54 5.66
N LEU A 79 -9.46 -28.26 5.95
CA LEU A 79 -8.57 -27.43 6.74
C LEU A 79 -8.65 -27.81 8.22
N SER A 80 -7.50 -27.86 8.87
CA SER A 80 -7.48 -28.03 10.33
C SER A 80 -7.71 -26.67 11.02
N PRO A 81 -8.29 -26.65 12.23
CA PRO A 81 -8.38 -25.43 13.02
C PRO A 81 -7.01 -24.76 13.23
N ALA A 82 -5.95 -25.53 13.44
CA ALA A 82 -4.60 -25.01 13.59
C ALA A 82 -4.07 -24.34 12.31
N THR A 83 -4.45 -24.85 11.13
CA THR A 83 -4.12 -24.22 9.85
C THR A 83 -4.85 -22.88 9.72
N VAL A 84 -6.11 -22.83 10.11
CA VAL A 84 -6.92 -21.60 10.07
C VAL A 84 -6.34 -20.55 11.01
N GLU A 85 -5.91 -20.89 12.22
CA GLU A 85 -5.24 -19.98 13.14
C GLU A 85 -3.97 -19.37 12.51
N LYS A 86 -3.15 -20.18 11.86
CA LYS A 86 -1.97 -19.69 11.15
C LYS A 86 -2.31 -18.72 10.01
N ILE A 87 -3.41 -18.94 9.30
CA ILE A 87 -3.87 -18.03 8.24
C ILE A 87 -4.37 -16.72 8.83
N ILE A 88 -5.04 -16.74 9.98
CA ILE A 88 -5.44 -15.52 10.72
C ILE A 88 -4.19 -14.74 11.12
N ASP A 89 -3.19 -15.41 11.69
CA ASP A 89 -1.92 -14.79 12.06
C ASP A 89 -1.22 -14.17 10.84
N LEU A 90 -1.26 -14.87 9.70
CA LEU A 90 -0.73 -14.34 8.44
C LEU A 90 -1.47 -13.06 8.01
N GLU A 91 -2.82 -13.03 8.10
CA GLU A 91 -3.59 -11.81 7.78
C GLU A 91 -3.16 -10.64 8.66
N ILE A 92 -2.98 -10.86 9.95
CA ILE A 92 -2.51 -9.84 10.91
C ILE A 92 -1.08 -9.39 10.58
N GLN A 93 -0.19 -10.31 10.25
CA GLN A 93 1.18 -9.98 9.85
C GLN A 93 1.23 -9.18 8.54
N MET A 94 0.41 -9.56 7.56
CA MET A 94 0.31 -8.82 6.31
C MET A 94 -0.28 -7.40 6.53
N GLU A 95 -1.24 -7.23 7.43
CA GLU A 95 -1.72 -5.91 7.83
C GLU A 95 -0.58 -5.05 8.43
N LYS A 96 0.28 -5.61 9.28
CA LYS A 96 1.46 -4.90 9.82
C LYS A 96 2.43 -4.46 8.71
N ILE A 97 2.62 -5.29 7.70
CA ILE A 97 3.52 -4.99 6.57
C ILE A 97 2.95 -3.90 5.67
N VAL A 98 1.65 -3.95 5.39
CA VAL A 98 1.04 -3.01 4.43
C VAL A 98 0.64 -1.67 5.06
N LEU A 99 0.40 -1.62 6.36
CA LEU A 99 0.06 -0.37 7.05
C LEU A 99 1.29 0.49 7.32
N TYR A 100 1.12 1.78 7.26
CA TYR A 100 2.12 2.77 7.68
C TYR A 100 1.47 4.04 8.20
N LYS A 101 2.24 4.82 8.97
CA LYS A 101 1.81 6.07 9.58
C LYS A 101 1.46 7.11 8.51
N ASN A 102 0.23 7.61 8.50
CA ASN A 102 -0.14 8.73 7.63
C ASN A 102 0.37 10.04 8.23
N SER A 103 1.09 10.84 7.44
CA SER A 103 1.76 12.05 7.94
C SER A 103 0.79 13.11 8.47
N ARG A 104 -0.32 13.37 7.75
CA ARG A 104 -1.32 14.35 8.20
C ARG A 104 -2.12 13.83 9.39
N GLY A 105 -2.52 12.56 9.33
CA GLY A 105 -3.23 11.91 10.43
C GLY A 105 -2.39 11.86 11.70
N SER A 106 -1.08 11.62 11.59
CA SER A 106 -0.19 11.62 12.75
C SER A 106 0.04 13.02 13.32
N CYS A 107 0.23 14.02 12.47
CA CYS A 107 0.37 15.39 12.91
C CYS A 107 -0.86 15.86 13.72
N LEU A 108 -2.05 15.54 13.24
CA LEU A 108 -3.30 15.85 13.94
C LEU A 108 -3.43 15.09 15.26
N PHE A 109 -3.06 13.82 15.29
CA PHE A 109 -3.06 12.99 16.48
C PHE A 109 -2.08 13.52 17.54
N GLU A 110 -0.84 13.78 17.14
CA GLU A 110 0.20 14.33 18.02
C GLU A 110 -0.17 15.71 18.56
N LYS A 111 -0.78 16.55 17.71
CA LYS A 111 -1.30 17.85 18.13
C LYS A 111 -2.41 17.69 19.17
N ALA A 112 -3.39 16.81 18.96
CA ALA A 112 -4.46 16.60 19.93
C ALA A 112 -3.92 16.13 21.29
N ILE A 113 -2.92 15.25 21.31
CA ILE A 113 -2.25 14.82 22.55
C ILE A 113 -1.52 15.99 23.21
N SER A 114 -0.76 16.78 22.45
CA SER A 114 -0.01 17.94 23.00
C SER A 114 -0.92 19.03 23.55
N ASP A 115 -2.10 19.19 22.95
CA ASP A 115 -3.13 20.14 23.40
C ASP A 115 -3.93 19.61 24.63
N GLY A 116 -3.60 18.43 25.14
CA GLY A 116 -4.25 17.81 26.30
C GLY A 116 -5.64 17.24 26.01
N CYS A 117 -5.98 17.00 24.75
CA CYS A 117 -7.27 16.43 24.38
C CYS A 117 -7.34 14.94 24.76
N LYS A 118 -8.50 14.49 25.25
CA LYS A 118 -8.79 13.06 25.37
C LYS A 118 -8.99 12.49 23.98
N VAL A 119 -8.09 11.62 23.54
CA VAL A 119 -8.17 10.95 22.24
C VAL A 119 -8.80 9.57 22.38
N ILE A 120 -9.72 9.24 21.49
CA ILE A 120 -10.40 7.94 21.42
C ILE A 120 -10.36 7.50 19.95
N LEU A 121 -10.02 6.24 19.70
CA LEU A 121 -9.97 5.68 18.34
C LEU A 121 -11.21 4.81 18.10
N ILE A 122 -11.88 5.03 16.97
CA ILE A 122 -13.11 4.32 16.60
C ILE A 122 -12.96 3.81 15.16
N SER A 123 -13.12 2.50 14.97
CA SER A 123 -12.93 1.84 13.67
C SER A 123 -14.09 0.91 13.34
N ASP A 124 -14.63 1.03 12.12
CA ASP A 124 -15.54 0.03 11.56
C ASP A 124 -14.69 -1.07 10.93
N MET A 125 -14.35 -2.09 11.72
CA MET A 125 -13.47 -3.20 11.30
C MET A 125 -13.76 -4.47 12.07
N TYR A 126 -13.49 -5.61 11.43
CA TYR A 126 -13.66 -6.95 12.01
C TYR A 126 -12.51 -7.37 12.94
N LEU A 127 -11.45 -6.60 13.04
CA LEU A 127 -10.34 -6.89 13.97
C LEU A 127 -10.68 -6.43 15.39
N PRO A 128 -10.35 -7.23 16.40
CA PRO A 128 -10.45 -6.82 17.80
C PRO A 128 -9.62 -5.58 18.12
N SER A 129 -10.07 -4.80 19.09
CA SER A 129 -9.38 -3.57 19.55
C SER A 129 -7.94 -3.81 19.98
N ALA A 130 -7.66 -4.96 20.58
CA ALA A 130 -6.30 -5.36 20.95
C ALA A 130 -5.38 -5.48 19.72
N ILE A 131 -5.86 -6.11 18.65
CA ILE A 131 -5.10 -6.23 17.40
C ILE A 131 -4.97 -4.85 16.72
N LEU A 132 -6.01 -4.03 16.72
CA LEU A 132 -5.93 -2.66 16.21
C LEU A 132 -4.87 -1.82 16.94
N LYS A 133 -4.76 -1.97 18.26
CA LYS A 133 -3.70 -1.34 19.06
C LYS A 133 -2.32 -1.82 18.61
N GLU A 134 -2.14 -3.11 18.43
CA GLU A 134 -0.88 -3.70 17.98
C GLU A 134 -0.47 -3.17 16.59
N LEU A 135 -1.40 -3.12 15.64
CA LEU A 135 -1.17 -2.57 14.31
C LEU A 135 -0.77 -1.08 14.34
N LEU A 136 -1.46 -0.28 15.15
CA LEU A 136 -1.14 1.15 15.28
C LEU A 136 0.22 1.36 15.95
N THR A 137 0.53 0.57 16.96
CA THR A 137 1.85 0.59 17.63
C THR A 137 2.96 0.21 16.64
N SER A 138 2.75 -0.81 15.79
CA SER A 138 3.70 -1.18 14.75
C SER A 138 3.92 -0.07 13.71
N CYS A 139 2.93 0.79 13.50
CA CYS A 139 3.05 1.99 12.67
C CYS A 139 3.76 3.17 13.38
N GLY A 140 4.16 3.03 14.65
CA GLY A 140 4.87 4.06 15.41
C GLY A 140 3.97 5.06 16.15
N TYR A 141 2.73 4.67 16.48
CA TYR A 141 1.88 5.45 17.39
C TYR A 141 2.04 4.97 18.84
N ASP A 142 2.17 5.89 19.77
CA ASP A 142 2.01 5.60 21.20
C ASP A 142 0.54 5.69 21.59
N ILE A 143 -0.08 4.53 21.73
CA ILE A 143 -1.52 4.41 22.05
C ILE A 143 -1.78 3.56 23.28
N SER A 144 -0.76 3.36 24.13
CA SER A 144 -0.84 2.49 25.33
C SER A 144 -2.05 2.81 26.19
N ASN A 145 -2.33 4.10 26.39
CA ASN A 145 -3.39 4.62 27.25
C ASN A 145 -4.62 5.14 26.47
N ILE A 146 -4.70 4.86 25.16
CA ILE A 146 -5.78 5.38 24.32
C ILE A 146 -6.85 4.30 24.15
N PRO A 147 -8.13 4.60 24.45
CA PRO A 147 -9.23 3.70 24.16
C PRO A 147 -9.39 3.47 22.66
N VAL A 148 -9.59 2.21 22.28
CA VAL A 148 -9.85 1.81 20.89
C VAL A 148 -11.14 1.01 20.85
N TYR A 149 -12.06 1.41 19.98
CA TYR A 149 -13.35 0.76 19.76
C TYR A 149 -13.41 0.19 18.35
N SER A 150 -13.77 -1.08 18.26
CA SER A 150 -13.97 -1.80 17.00
C SER A 150 -15.44 -2.15 16.82
N SER A 151 -15.98 -1.91 15.62
CA SER A 151 -17.37 -2.30 15.31
C SER A 151 -17.61 -3.79 15.45
N GLY A 152 -16.62 -4.61 15.13
CA GLY A 152 -16.69 -6.06 15.27
C GLY A 152 -16.88 -6.52 16.70
N GLU A 153 -16.21 -5.89 17.69
CA GLU A 153 -16.37 -6.19 19.11
C GLU A 153 -17.68 -5.63 19.65
N GLU A 154 -17.96 -4.36 19.38
CA GLU A 154 -19.13 -3.66 19.89
C GLU A 154 -20.44 -4.09 19.21
N ARG A 155 -20.36 -4.81 18.10
CA ARG A 155 -21.49 -5.27 17.29
C ARG A 155 -22.35 -4.14 16.74
N HIS A 156 -21.78 -2.95 16.67
CA HIS A 156 -22.39 -1.73 16.17
C HIS A 156 -21.36 -0.91 15.40
N SER A 157 -21.81 -0.27 14.32
CA SER A 157 -20.96 0.50 13.44
C SER A 157 -21.13 2.01 13.58
N LYS A 158 -20.17 2.78 13.09
CA LYS A 158 -20.32 4.22 12.85
C LYS A 158 -21.36 4.49 11.77
N ASN A 159 -21.48 3.54 10.82
CA ASN A 159 -22.44 3.67 9.74
C ASN A 159 -23.90 3.73 10.23
N SER A 160 -24.23 3.08 11.34
CA SER A 160 -25.54 3.21 12.00
C SER A 160 -25.58 4.37 13.01
N GLY A 161 -24.43 4.91 13.40
CA GLY A 161 -24.30 5.89 14.45
C GLY A 161 -24.28 5.31 15.88
N LYS A 162 -24.61 4.01 16.04
CA LYS A 162 -24.73 3.41 17.38
C LYS A 162 -23.37 3.24 18.08
N LEU A 163 -22.30 3.03 17.33
CA LEU A 163 -20.95 2.94 17.90
C LEU A 163 -20.56 4.26 18.59
N PHE A 164 -20.92 5.41 18.04
CA PHE A 164 -20.71 6.70 18.72
C PHE A 164 -21.46 6.79 20.05
N SER A 165 -22.68 6.26 20.10
CA SER A 165 -23.49 6.26 21.33
C SER A 165 -22.87 5.37 22.42
N ILE A 166 -22.29 4.24 22.05
CA ILE A 166 -21.54 3.35 22.95
C ILE A 166 -20.31 4.06 23.50
N VAL A 167 -19.50 4.66 22.62
CA VAL A 167 -18.31 5.42 23.01
C VAL A 167 -18.66 6.57 23.93
N LYS A 168 -19.71 7.34 23.61
CA LYS A 168 -20.21 8.42 24.48
C LYS A 168 -20.47 7.93 25.89
N LYS A 169 -21.18 6.80 26.01
CA LYS A 169 -21.56 6.23 27.29
C LYS A 169 -20.34 5.73 28.08
N ASN A 170 -19.47 4.95 27.42
CA ASN A 170 -18.34 4.30 28.08
C ASN A 170 -17.27 5.30 28.52
N GLU A 171 -17.04 6.32 27.69
CA GLU A 171 -16.00 7.33 27.92
C GLU A 171 -16.51 8.59 28.62
N ASN A 172 -17.83 8.66 28.89
CA ASN A 172 -18.51 9.82 29.49
C ASN A 172 -18.16 11.13 28.78
N VAL A 173 -18.24 11.14 27.44
CA VAL A 173 -17.87 12.30 26.62
C VAL A 173 -19.05 13.21 26.42
N ASP A 174 -18.84 14.53 26.64
CA ASP A 174 -19.80 15.55 26.23
C ASP A 174 -19.77 15.76 24.72
N ILE A 175 -20.94 15.65 24.09
CA ILE A 175 -21.08 15.80 22.64
C ILE A 175 -20.64 17.18 22.15
N ALA A 176 -20.87 18.22 22.91
CA ALA A 176 -20.54 19.59 22.53
C ALA A 176 -19.02 19.80 22.38
N SER A 177 -18.24 19.08 23.19
CA SER A 177 -16.77 19.12 23.16
C SER A 177 -16.14 18.04 22.26
N TRP A 178 -16.95 17.14 21.69
CA TRP A 178 -16.46 16.06 20.85
C TRP A 178 -16.26 16.51 19.40
N MET A 179 -15.05 16.31 18.89
CA MET A 179 -14.75 16.40 17.46
C MET A 179 -14.39 15.03 16.92
N HIS A 180 -15.12 14.56 15.92
CA HIS A 180 -14.78 13.32 15.18
C HIS A 180 -14.07 13.65 13.88
N VAL A 181 -12.95 12.95 13.62
CA VAL A 181 -12.15 13.10 12.41
C VAL A 181 -12.19 11.77 11.64
N GLY A 182 -12.63 11.81 10.41
CA GLY A 182 -12.69 10.62 9.56
C GLY A 182 -12.87 10.95 8.09
N ASP A 183 -12.70 9.96 7.22
CA ASP A 183 -12.69 10.12 5.77
C ASP A 183 -13.99 9.66 5.11
N ASN A 184 -14.76 8.83 5.77
CA ASN A 184 -16.03 8.36 5.24
C ASN A 184 -17.13 9.41 5.46
N VAL A 185 -17.55 10.06 4.37
CA VAL A 185 -18.57 11.12 4.43
C VAL A 185 -19.86 10.65 5.11
N HIS A 186 -20.31 9.43 4.87
CA HIS A 186 -21.55 8.92 5.46
C HIS A 186 -21.36 8.52 6.93
N ALA A 187 -20.40 7.63 7.21
CA ALA A 187 -20.20 7.06 8.53
C ALA A 187 -19.59 8.08 9.52
N ASP A 188 -18.53 8.79 9.09
CA ASP A 188 -17.76 9.66 9.99
C ASP A 188 -18.30 11.09 10.05
N ILE A 189 -18.94 11.59 8.99
CA ILE A 189 -19.37 12.98 8.95
C ILE A 189 -20.88 13.11 9.15
N LEU A 190 -21.68 12.49 8.27
CA LEU A 190 -23.15 12.69 8.32
C LEU A 190 -23.77 12.05 9.55
N ASN A 191 -23.38 10.83 9.90
CA ASN A 191 -23.96 10.15 11.06
C ASN A 191 -23.46 10.71 12.39
N ALA A 192 -22.21 11.14 12.48
CA ALA A 192 -21.72 11.85 13.66
C ALA A 192 -22.45 13.21 13.87
N LYS A 193 -22.64 13.98 12.79
CA LYS A 193 -23.39 15.24 12.83
C LYS A 193 -24.85 15.07 13.28
N LYS A 194 -25.52 14.00 12.86
CA LYS A 194 -26.90 13.69 13.32
C LYS A 194 -27.00 13.52 14.83
N LEU A 195 -25.90 13.12 15.46
CA LEU A 195 -25.80 12.97 16.91
C LEU A 195 -25.33 14.25 17.63
N GLY A 196 -25.09 15.33 16.87
CA GLY A 196 -24.59 16.60 17.42
C GLY A 196 -23.06 16.65 17.61
N ILE A 197 -22.33 15.67 17.12
CA ILE A 197 -20.86 15.60 17.21
C ILE A 197 -20.26 16.54 16.14
N ASN A 198 -19.29 17.37 16.54
CA ASN A 198 -18.51 18.16 15.60
C ASN A 198 -17.65 17.26 14.74
N THR A 199 -17.50 17.59 13.45
CA THR A 199 -16.78 16.72 12.52
C THR A 199 -15.74 17.48 11.71
N LEU A 200 -14.61 16.83 11.47
CA LEU A 200 -13.60 17.25 10.53
C LEU A 200 -13.44 16.16 9.45
N HIS A 201 -13.74 16.51 8.20
CA HIS A 201 -13.56 15.57 7.10
C HIS A 201 -12.07 15.45 6.75
N ALA A 202 -11.56 14.23 6.81
CA ALA A 202 -10.19 13.90 6.40
C ALA A 202 -10.12 13.75 4.87
N ASP A 203 -10.31 14.87 4.14
CA ASP A 203 -10.30 14.92 2.66
C ASP A 203 -8.93 14.59 2.06
N TRP A 204 -7.90 14.60 2.89
CA TRP A 204 -6.55 14.16 2.55
C TRP A 204 -6.37 12.63 2.59
N SER A 205 -7.43 11.90 2.92
CA SER A 205 -7.38 10.44 2.85
C SER A 205 -7.11 9.99 1.41
N GLU A 206 -6.23 9.04 1.27
CA GLU A 206 -5.79 8.53 -0.03
C GLU A 206 -6.95 7.94 -0.86
N TYR A 207 -8.02 7.49 -0.20
CA TYR A 207 -9.20 6.95 -0.88
C TYR A 207 -10.06 7.99 -1.60
N ASN A 208 -9.95 9.27 -1.24
CA ASN A 208 -10.73 10.35 -1.84
C ASN A 208 -10.10 10.90 -3.13
N HIS A 209 -8.85 10.55 -3.40
CA HIS A 209 -8.13 10.95 -4.61
C HIS A 209 -8.09 9.78 -5.59
N GLY A 210 -9.09 9.68 -6.46
CA GLY A 210 -9.19 8.61 -7.45
C GLY A 210 -7.94 8.50 -8.31
N VAL A 211 -7.24 7.38 -8.22
CA VAL A 211 -6.24 7.00 -9.22
C VAL A 211 -6.98 6.56 -10.46
N SER A 212 -6.56 7.08 -11.61
CA SER A 212 -7.15 6.74 -12.90
C SER A 212 -7.29 5.21 -13.06
N ASN A 213 -8.51 4.75 -13.35
CA ASN A 213 -8.79 3.35 -13.65
C ASN A 213 -8.20 2.89 -15.00
N HIS A 214 -7.58 3.80 -15.75
CA HIS A 214 -6.98 3.49 -17.06
C HIS A 214 -5.67 2.73 -16.95
N TRP A 215 -5.03 2.72 -15.78
CA TRP A 215 -3.80 1.97 -15.57
C TRP A 215 -4.13 0.58 -15.01
N LYS A 216 -3.92 -0.44 -15.83
CA LYS A 216 -4.07 -1.85 -15.45
C LYS A 216 -2.77 -2.58 -15.73
N ALA A 217 -2.23 -3.25 -14.72
CA ALA A 217 -1.14 -4.18 -14.89
C ALA A 217 -1.68 -5.61 -15.11
N LYS A 218 -0.83 -6.49 -15.63
CA LYS A 218 -1.15 -7.93 -15.73
C LYS A 218 -1.19 -8.59 -14.35
N ASP A 219 -0.43 -8.05 -13.41
CA ASP A 219 -0.34 -8.50 -12.03
C ASP A 219 -1.13 -7.56 -11.12
N ILE A 220 -2.13 -8.12 -10.43
CA ILE A 220 -3.02 -7.40 -9.50
C ILE A 220 -2.22 -6.79 -8.34
N ILE A 221 -1.22 -7.51 -7.83
CA ILE A 221 -0.40 -7.05 -6.69
C ILE A 221 0.44 -5.85 -7.12
N GLY A 222 1.15 -5.96 -8.23
CA GLY A 222 1.96 -4.88 -8.80
C GLY A 222 1.12 -3.63 -9.11
N GLU A 223 -0.07 -3.81 -9.68
CA GLU A 223 -1.01 -2.72 -9.92
C GLU A 223 -1.43 -2.03 -8.61
N SER A 224 -1.78 -2.81 -7.60
CA SER A 224 -2.22 -2.31 -6.30
C SER A 224 -1.12 -1.52 -5.59
N ILE A 225 0.10 -2.05 -5.54
CA ILE A 225 1.25 -1.37 -4.94
C ILE A 225 1.57 -0.08 -5.67
N CYS A 226 1.63 -0.08 -6.99
CA CYS A 226 1.91 1.12 -7.77
C CYS A 226 0.82 2.19 -7.56
N LYS A 227 -0.45 1.81 -7.56
CA LYS A 227 -1.55 2.74 -7.27
C LYS A 227 -1.47 3.33 -5.87
N ALA A 228 -1.14 2.53 -4.86
CA ALA A 228 -0.94 3.00 -3.49
C ALA A 228 0.24 3.98 -3.37
N LEU A 229 1.34 3.72 -4.05
CA LEU A 229 2.47 4.64 -4.12
C LEU A 229 2.11 5.98 -4.77
N LEU A 230 1.33 5.96 -5.84
CA LEU A 230 0.84 7.18 -6.50
C LEU A 230 -0.04 8.02 -5.57
N LEU A 231 -0.90 7.37 -4.77
CA LEU A 231 -1.75 8.04 -3.79
C LEU A 231 -0.96 8.62 -2.61
N LYS A 232 0.10 7.95 -2.17
CA LYS A 232 0.95 8.41 -1.07
C LYS A 232 1.48 9.83 -1.30
N GLN A 233 1.81 10.18 -2.53
CA GLN A 233 2.33 11.50 -2.85
C GLN A 233 1.30 12.60 -2.63
N VAL A 234 0.02 12.35 -2.94
CA VAL A 234 -1.04 13.35 -2.76
C VAL A 234 -1.13 13.79 -1.31
N SER A 235 -0.84 12.89 -0.37
CA SER A 235 -0.84 13.21 1.07
C SER A 235 0.45 13.85 1.58
N ALA A 236 1.58 13.66 0.90
CA ALA A 236 2.91 14.07 1.38
C ALA A 236 3.38 15.45 0.88
N PHE A 237 2.96 15.86 -0.31
CA PHE A 237 3.48 17.08 -0.95
C PHE A 237 2.44 18.20 -0.97
N HIS A 238 2.69 19.24 -0.16
CA HIS A 238 1.92 20.48 -0.15
C HIS A 238 2.36 21.50 -1.22
N GLN A 239 3.42 21.23 -1.96
CA GLN A 239 3.90 22.13 -3.00
C GLN A 239 3.48 21.60 -4.37
N ASN A 240 2.65 22.37 -5.05
CA ASN A 240 2.28 22.19 -6.45
C ASN A 240 3.48 22.42 -7.38
N ASP A 241 4.51 21.58 -7.30
CA ASP A 241 5.56 21.54 -8.29
C ASP A 241 5.24 20.43 -9.31
N PRO A 242 4.81 20.79 -10.52
CA PRO A 242 4.45 19.82 -11.56
C PRO A 242 5.61 18.87 -11.93
N LEU A 243 6.86 19.33 -11.80
CA LEU A 243 8.02 18.49 -12.11
C LEU A 243 8.23 17.41 -11.06
N ASN A 244 8.06 17.73 -9.77
CA ASN A 244 8.09 16.75 -8.70
C ASN A 244 6.94 15.75 -8.83
N GLU A 245 5.76 16.21 -9.21
CA GLU A 245 4.60 15.36 -9.42
C GLU A 245 4.83 14.36 -10.57
N ILE A 246 5.31 14.82 -11.71
CA ILE A 246 5.65 13.95 -12.85
C ILE A 246 6.81 13.01 -12.49
N GLY A 247 7.82 13.53 -11.80
CA GLY A 247 8.96 12.74 -11.32
C GLY A 247 8.50 11.55 -10.48
N PHE A 248 7.63 11.78 -9.51
CA PHE A 248 7.15 10.75 -8.61
C PHE A 248 6.11 9.83 -9.27
N LYS A 249 5.10 10.38 -9.93
CA LYS A 249 3.97 9.59 -10.46
C LYS A 249 4.31 8.80 -11.73
N VAL A 250 5.26 9.26 -12.52
CA VAL A 250 5.56 8.67 -13.83
C VAL A 250 6.98 8.10 -13.85
N PHE A 251 7.99 8.95 -13.66
CA PHE A 251 9.38 8.52 -13.81
C PHE A 251 9.87 7.63 -12.67
N GLY A 252 9.44 7.86 -11.43
CA GLY A 252 9.86 7.06 -10.28
C GLY A 252 9.49 5.59 -10.45
N PRO A 253 8.21 5.22 -10.62
CA PRO A 253 7.80 3.84 -10.83
C PRO A 253 8.42 3.22 -12.09
N LEU A 254 8.51 3.97 -13.18
CA LEU A 254 9.13 3.50 -14.43
C LEU A 254 10.61 3.15 -14.24
N LEU A 255 11.37 4.04 -13.61
CA LEU A 255 12.80 3.85 -13.39
C LEU A 255 13.07 2.74 -12.38
N LEU A 256 12.30 2.68 -11.29
CA LEU A 256 12.43 1.61 -10.30
C LEU A 256 12.13 0.25 -10.92
N GLY A 257 11.04 0.15 -11.69
CA GLY A 257 10.70 -1.07 -12.42
C GLY A 257 11.78 -1.49 -13.43
N TYR A 258 12.33 -0.52 -14.17
CA TYR A 258 13.42 -0.78 -15.11
C TYR A 258 14.69 -1.26 -14.40
N VAL A 259 15.09 -0.60 -13.31
CA VAL A 259 16.30 -0.98 -12.56
C VAL A 259 16.13 -2.34 -11.88
N SER A 260 14.94 -2.64 -11.33
CA SER A 260 14.63 -3.97 -10.78
C SER A 260 14.72 -5.06 -11.85
N TRP A 261 14.17 -4.80 -13.05
CA TRP A 261 14.30 -5.71 -14.18
C TRP A 261 15.76 -5.88 -14.60
N LEU A 262 16.53 -4.78 -14.67
CA LEU A 262 17.96 -4.82 -15.00
C LEU A 262 18.75 -5.66 -14.01
N ALA A 263 18.54 -5.45 -12.70
CA ALA A 263 19.19 -6.23 -11.65
C ALA A 263 18.91 -7.73 -11.82
N ASN A 264 17.64 -8.09 -12.07
CA ASN A 264 17.27 -9.47 -12.34
C ASN A 264 17.94 -10.04 -13.62
N GLN A 265 18.04 -9.25 -14.71
CA GLN A 265 18.74 -9.69 -15.93
C GLN A 265 20.23 -9.91 -15.68
N LEU A 266 20.89 -9.01 -14.96
CA LEU A 266 22.30 -9.17 -14.61
C LEU A 266 22.55 -10.46 -13.81
N LYS A 267 21.64 -10.80 -12.90
CA LYS A 267 21.68 -12.04 -12.13
C LYS A 267 21.44 -13.29 -12.98
N ILE A 268 20.38 -13.29 -13.80
CA ILE A 268 20.04 -14.42 -14.69
C ILE A 268 21.20 -14.73 -15.64
N HIS A 269 21.80 -13.70 -16.20
CA HIS A 269 22.91 -13.82 -17.14
C HIS A 269 24.28 -13.95 -16.48
N LYS A 270 24.36 -14.01 -15.15
CA LYS A 270 25.58 -14.15 -14.36
C LYS A 270 26.65 -13.12 -14.76
N ILE A 271 26.24 -11.86 -14.86
CA ILE A 271 27.13 -10.75 -15.22
C ILE A 271 27.94 -10.33 -13.99
N ASP A 272 29.27 -10.37 -14.10
CA ASP A 272 30.17 -9.95 -13.01
C ASP A 272 30.36 -8.44 -12.96
N LYS A 273 30.27 -7.76 -14.10
CA LYS A 273 30.53 -6.33 -14.20
C LYS A 273 29.56 -5.64 -15.17
N ALA A 274 28.92 -4.57 -14.72
CA ALA A 274 28.05 -3.71 -15.54
C ALA A 274 28.64 -2.30 -15.66
N LEU A 275 28.67 -1.77 -16.87
CA LEU A 275 29.14 -0.42 -17.19
C LEU A 275 27.96 0.47 -17.54
N PHE A 276 27.77 1.55 -16.77
CA PHE A 276 26.73 2.53 -16.98
C PHE A 276 27.31 3.76 -17.72
N LEU A 277 26.88 3.95 -18.95
CA LEU A 277 27.43 5.01 -19.80
C LEU A 277 26.89 6.39 -19.43
N ALA A 278 27.79 7.36 -19.31
CA ALA A 278 27.43 8.77 -19.09
C ALA A 278 26.61 9.27 -20.30
N ARG A 279 25.71 10.01 -20.06
CA ARG A 279 24.82 10.76 -19.23
C ARG A 279 23.52 10.00 -19.00
N ASP A 280 23.10 9.24 -19.99
CA ASP A 280 21.79 8.58 -20.07
C ASP A 280 21.59 7.59 -18.92
N ALA A 281 22.64 6.88 -18.52
CA ALA A 281 22.57 5.90 -17.44
C ALA A 281 22.87 6.46 -16.03
N HIS A 282 23.04 7.79 -15.87
CA HIS A 282 23.42 8.35 -14.57
C HIS A 282 22.39 8.07 -13.47
N LEU A 283 21.12 8.32 -13.76
CA LEU A 283 20.05 8.11 -12.78
C LEU A 283 19.84 6.62 -12.49
N ILE A 284 19.92 5.78 -13.53
CA ILE A 284 19.82 4.33 -13.43
C ILE A 284 20.95 3.78 -12.54
N TYR A 285 22.19 4.25 -12.74
CA TYR A 285 23.36 3.89 -11.93
C TYR A 285 23.17 4.26 -10.47
N LYS A 286 22.66 5.48 -10.18
CA LYS A 286 22.37 5.90 -8.80
C LYS A 286 21.33 5.02 -8.13
N ILE A 287 20.20 4.77 -8.80
CA ILE A 287 19.13 3.92 -8.26
C ILE A 287 19.64 2.50 -8.05
N TYR A 288 20.42 1.95 -9.01
CA TYR A 288 20.99 0.61 -8.86
C TYR A 288 21.89 0.50 -7.62
N ASN A 289 22.82 1.43 -7.44
CA ASN A 289 23.73 1.42 -6.29
C ASN A 289 23.03 1.65 -4.96
N GLU A 290 21.94 2.39 -4.93
CA GLU A 290 21.19 2.66 -3.70
C GLU A 290 20.35 1.46 -3.24
N TYR A 291 19.72 0.76 -4.20
CA TYR A 291 18.72 -0.28 -3.86
C TYR A 291 19.17 -1.71 -4.17
N PHE A 292 20.22 -1.90 -4.98
CA PHE A 292 20.65 -3.22 -5.47
C PHE A 292 22.15 -3.47 -5.29
N SER A 293 22.88 -2.64 -4.54
CA SER A 293 24.33 -2.72 -4.38
C SER A 293 24.82 -3.99 -3.66
N GLU A 294 23.95 -4.69 -2.95
CA GLU A 294 24.25 -5.96 -2.28
C GLU A 294 24.30 -7.16 -3.27
N GLU A 295 23.81 -6.99 -4.47
CA GLU A 295 23.94 -8.00 -5.51
C GLU A 295 25.38 -7.99 -6.04
N HIS A 296 26.00 -9.15 -6.17
CA HIS A 296 27.43 -9.38 -6.46
C HIS A 296 27.95 -8.82 -7.81
N VAL A 297 27.22 -7.90 -8.43
CA VAL A 297 27.59 -7.29 -9.71
C VAL A 297 28.35 -5.99 -9.47
N LYS A 298 29.60 -5.96 -9.91
CA LYS A 298 30.40 -4.73 -9.85
C LYS A 298 29.90 -3.72 -10.87
N CYS A 299 29.35 -2.59 -10.40
CA CYS A 299 28.82 -1.52 -11.24
C CYS A 299 29.79 -0.35 -11.29
N GLU A 300 30.09 0.12 -12.51
CA GLU A 300 30.97 1.28 -12.74
C GLU A 300 30.30 2.27 -13.68
N TYR A 301 30.47 3.58 -13.36
CA TYR A 301 29.96 4.63 -14.22
C TYR A 301 31.07 5.08 -15.17
N LEU A 302 30.85 4.92 -16.48
CA LEU A 302 31.83 5.19 -17.50
C LEU A 302 31.59 6.56 -18.17
N TYR A 303 32.54 7.48 -18.00
CA TYR A 303 32.53 8.78 -18.67
C TYR A 303 32.93 8.65 -20.12
N ILE A 304 31.98 8.36 -20.99
CA ILE A 304 32.17 8.25 -22.42
C ILE A 304 31.11 9.03 -23.17
N SER A 305 31.47 9.77 -24.21
CA SER A 305 30.52 10.39 -25.12
C SER A 305 30.27 9.52 -26.34
N ARG A 306 29.13 9.68 -27.01
CA ARG A 306 28.87 8.99 -28.29
C ARG A 306 29.99 9.29 -29.31
N ALA A 307 30.43 10.56 -29.37
CA ALA A 307 31.51 10.93 -30.29
C ALA A 307 32.82 10.19 -29.98
N SER A 308 33.24 10.12 -28.70
CA SER A 308 34.44 9.41 -28.30
C SER A 308 34.33 7.89 -28.54
N ALA A 309 33.16 7.29 -28.26
CA ALA A 309 32.91 5.88 -28.52
C ALA A 309 32.99 5.56 -30.03
N TYR A 310 32.41 6.41 -30.87
CA TYR A 310 32.50 6.28 -32.30
C TYR A 310 33.96 6.37 -32.81
N MET A 311 34.73 7.33 -32.28
CA MET A 311 36.12 7.52 -32.68
C MET A 311 37.00 6.31 -32.34
N VAL A 312 36.84 5.75 -31.12
CA VAL A 312 37.64 4.59 -30.69
C VAL A 312 37.29 3.33 -31.49
N GLY A 313 36.02 3.18 -31.92
CA GLY A 313 35.57 2.02 -32.68
C GLY A 313 35.81 2.12 -34.21
N MET A 314 36.38 3.23 -34.67
CA MET A 314 36.68 3.39 -36.11
C MET A 314 38.04 2.76 -36.47
N THR A 315 37.98 1.65 -37.15
CA THR A 315 39.17 1.03 -37.81
C THR A 315 39.43 1.66 -39.17
N ASP A 316 38.41 2.22 -39.79
CA ASP A 316 38.42 2.97 -41.05
C ASP A 316 37.53 4.22 -40.94
N TRP A 317 37.65 5.15 -41.88
CA TRP A 317 36.88 6.43 -41.88
C TRP A 317 35.83 6.46 -43.01
N PRO A 318 34.79 5.62 -42.96
CA PRO A 318 33.75 5.68 -43.98
C PRO A 318 32.93 6.97 -43.85
N MET A 319 32.65 7.64 -44.95
CA MET A 319 31.98 8.96 -45.00
C MET A 319 30.65 8.98 -44.24
N HIS A 320 29.87 7.91 -44.19
CA HIS A 320 28.62 7.84 -43.46
C HIS A 320 28.80 7.94 -41.93
N ARG A 321 29.90 7.42 -41.37
CA ARG A 321 30.25 7.52 -39.95
C ARG A 321 30.75 8.92 -39.59
N ILE A 322 31.51 9.56 -40.49
CA ILE A 322 31.94 10.95 -40.34
C ILE A 322 30.72 11.88 -40.24
N TRP A 323 29.70 11.63 -41.08
CA TRP A 323 28.44 12.38 -41.04
C TRP A 323 27.73 12.30 -39.69
N HIS A 324 27.72 11.16 -39.05
CA HIS A 324 27.15 11.00 -37.72
C HIS A 324 27.90 11.75 -36.59
N LEU A 325 29.22 11.86 -36.72
CA LEU A 325 30.04 12.62 -35.76
C LEU A 325 29.82 14.13 -35.85
N PHE A 326 29.65 14.66 -37.02
CA PHE A 326 29.52 16.09 -37.26
C PHE A 326 28.07 16.59 -37.35
N GLY A 327 27.10 15.73 -37.09
CA GLY A 327 25.70 16.07 -36.85
C GLY A 327 24.98 16.69 -38.04
N GLY A 328 24.28 15.88 -38.77
CA GLY A 328 23.52 16.22 -39.96
C GLY A 328 22.36 17.19 -39.80
N LYS A 329 22.34 18.09 -38.80
CA LYS A 329 21.25 19.06 -38.61
C LYS A 329 21.64 20.54 -38.70
N ASN A 330 22.89 20.90 -38.91
CA ASN A 330 23.22 22.28 -39.15
C ASN A 330 23.96 22.44 -40.51
N LYS A 331 23.20 22.76 -41.56
CA LYS A 331 23.73 23.42 -42.76
C LYS A 331 24.26 24.78 -42.35
N LYS A 332 25.34 24.86 -41.61
CA LYS A 332 26.21 26.05 -41.65
C LYS A 332 27.18 25.81 -42.76
N SER A 333 26.92 26.50 -43.89
CA SER A 333 27.84 26.60 -44.99
C SER A 333 29.22 26.95 -44.46
N ILE A 334 30.20 26.11 -44.67
CA ILE A 334 31.62 26.51 -44.61
C ILE A 334 31.78 27.53 -45.70
N LYS A 335 31.73 28.79 -45.36
CA LYS A 335 32.22 29.85 -46.24
C LYS A 335 33.73 29.60 -46.41
N LYS A 336 34.13 29.48 -47.67
CA LYS A 336 35.54 29.45 -48.10
C LYS A 336 36.33 30.58 -47.54
#